data_5f6af1cd4b4bc0a0a40ac2a1c13098e7
#
_entry.id   5f6af1cd4b4bc0a0a40ac2a1c13098e7
#
_cell.length_a   1.000
_cell.length_b   1.000
_cell.length_c   1.000
_cell.angle_alpha   90.00
_cell.angle_beta   90.00
_cell.angle_gamma   90.00
#
_symmetry.space_group_name_H-M   'P 1'
#
loop_
_entity.id
_entity.type
_entity.pdbx_description
1 polymer ?
#
loop_
_entity_poly.entity_id
_entity_poly.type
_entity_poly.pdbx_seq_one_letter_code
_entity_poly.pdbx_strand_id
1 'polypeptide(L)'
;MTVTVSTHQSEEDIRNEDILIYLNGKIVPKNEAVVSVYDSGFMLGDGVWEGLRLYNNIWAFCDEHIDRLFEAALAIDLDIGLNKSDVIDALVKTQKSNGMENNAHARLMITRGPKKRPFQHPALSQDGATIVIIMEHSIPKIPRPISLATVPHLRGLPMTQDPKLNSHSKLNCILACIAAEKAGA
;
A
#
# COMPACT_ATOMS: atom_id res chain seq x y z
N MET A 1 7.43 19.33 26.17
CA MET A 1 6.58 18.90 25.05
C MET A 1 6.61 17.38 25.04
N THR A 2 5.50 16.75 25.34
CA THR A 2 5.38 15.27 25.26
C THR A 2 5.30 14.93 23.79
N VAL A 3 6.29 14.26 23.23
CA VAL A 3 6.24 13.77 21.86
C VAL A 3 5.21 12.65 21.81
N THR A 4 4.05 12.92 21.26
CA THR A 4 3.00 11.90 21.07
C THR A 4 3.49 10.99 19.93
N VAL A 5 3.82 9.74 20.26
CA VAL A 5 4.27 8.75 19.27
C VAL A 5 3.03 8.12 18.65
N SER A 6 2.70 8.50 17.41
CA SER A 6 1.67 7.83 16.63
C SER A 6 2.11 6.43 16.20
N THR A 7 1.18 5.48 16.12
CA THR A 7 1.42 4.15 15.54
C THR A 7 1.75 4.22 14.04
N HIS A 8 1.44 5.35 13.38
CA HIS A 8 1.72 5.60 11.97
C HIS A 8 3.03 6.37 11.73
N GLN A 9 3.71 6.82 12.78
CA GLN A 9 5.05 7.39 12.68
C GLN A 9 6.06 6.25 12.70
N SER A 10 6.73 6.01 11.57
CA SER A 10 7.91 5.14 11.51
C SER A 10 9.14 5.95 11.91
N GLU A 11 10.09 5.32 12.59
CA GLU A 11 11.42 5.87 12.74
C GLU A 11 12.14 5.78 11.38
N GLU A 12 12.89 6.82 11.04
CA GLU A 12 13.74 6.80 9.85
C GLU A 12 14.80 5.72 10.03
N ASP A 13 14.94 4.88 9.01
CA ASP A 13 16.01 3.89 8.92
C ASP A 13 16.86 4.25 7.70
N ILE A 14 18.11 4.61 7.92
CA ILE A 14 19.04 5.04 6.87
C ILE A 14 19.18 4.02 5.74
N ARG A 15 18.95 2.74 6.02
CA ARG A 15 18.98 1.67 5.01
C ARG A 15 17.86 1.81 3.98
N ASN A 16 16.83 2.62 4.26
CA ASN A 16 15.70 2.86 3.37
C ASN A 16 15.94 4.05 2.40
N GLU A 17 17.11 4.69 2.44
CA GLU A 17 17.42 5.78 1.50
C GLU A 17 17.64 5.27 0.08
N ASP A 18 18.38 4.17 -0.08
CA ASP A 18 18.80 3.63 -1.37
C ASP A 18 18.07 2.34 -1.78
N ILE A 19 16.82 2.14 -1.32
CA ILE A 19 16.04 0.96 -1.66
C ILE A 19 15.65 0.93 -3.15
N LEU A 20 15.51 -0.29 -3.64
CA LEU A 20 15.03 -0.57 -4.98
C LEU A 20 13.52 -0.86 -4.96
N ILE A 21 12.81 -0.29 -5.90
CA ILE A 21 11.36 -0.39 -6.06
C ILE A 21 11.02 -1.28 -7.25
N TYR A 22 10.07 -2.18 -7.09
CA TYR A 22 9.46 -2.86 -8.24
C TYR A 22 8.39 -1.94 -8.84
N LEU A 23 8.50 -1.68 -10.13
CA LEU A 23 7.54 -0.90 -10.90
C LEU A 23 7.28 -1.60 -12.24
N ASN A 24 6.08 -2.13 -12.43
CA ASN A 24 5.62 -2.73 -13.71
C ASN A 24 6.64 -3.71 -14.32
N GLY A 25 7.12 -4.70 -13.55
CA GLY A 25 8.07 -5.72 -14.01
C GLY A 25 9.55 -5.36 -13.88
N LYS A 26 9.87 -4.08 -13.62
CA LYS A 26 11.26 -3.59 -13.48
C LYS A 26 11.62 -3.31 -12.03
N ILE A 27 12.88 -3.48 -11.70
CA ILE A 27 13.47 -3.01 -10.44
C ILE A 27 14.20 -1.71 -10.77
N VAL A 28 13.84 -0.64 -10.07
CA VAL A 28 14.39 0.71 -10.29
C VAL A 28 14.80 1.34 -8.96
N PRO A 29 15.78 2.25 -8.94
CA PRO A 29 16.11 3.05 -7.76
C PRO A 29 14.90 3.85 -7.27
N LYS A 30 14.81 4.08 -5.96
CA LYS A 30 13.72 4.81 -5.31
C LYS A 30 13.43 6.17 -5.96
N ASN A 31 14.47 6.91 -6.32
CA ASN A 31 14.35 8.23 -6.94
C ASN A 31 13.93 8.20 -8.42
N GLU A 32 13.96 7.02 -9.06
CA GLU A 32 13.52 6.79 -10.44
C GLU A 32 12.14 6.13 -10.52
N ALA A 33 11.59 5.70 -9.37
CA ALA A 33 10.30 5.04 -9.27
C ALA A 33 9.16 6.07 -9.40
N VAL A 34 8.80 6.42 -10.64
CA VAL A 34 7.77 7.41 -10.94
C VAL A 34 6.55 6.77 -11.62
N VAL A 35 5.37 7.23 -11.26
CA VAL A 35 4.12 6.88 -11.92
C VAL A 35 3.55 8.08 -12.66
N SER A 36 2.75 7.81 -13.69
CA SER A 36 2.10 8.87 -14.46
C SER A 36 1.16 9.70 -13.59
N VAL A 37 1.12 11.02 -13.80
CA VAL A 37 0.08 11.88 -13.21
C VAL A 37 -1.33 11.54 -13.71
N TYR A 38 -1.43 10.80 -14.80
CA TYR A 38 -2.69 10.25 -15.33
C TYR A 38 -3.02 8.86 -14.75
N ASP A 39 -2.24 8.34 -13.82
CA ASP A 39 -2.57 7.08 -13.13
C ASP A 39 -3.85 7.23 -12.32
N SER A 40 -4.78 6.27 -12.47
CA SER A 40 -6.09 6.33 -11.81
C SER A 40 -5.99 6.26 -10.28
N GLY A 41 -4.96 5.59 -9.76
CA GLY A 41 -4.68 5.54 -8.33
C GLY A 41 -4.26 6.91 -7.80
N PHE A 42 -3.40 7.63 -8.53
CA PHE A 42 -2.99 8.99 -8.17
C PHE A 42 -4.16 9.98 -8.24
N MET A 43 -4.92 9.96 -9.35
CA MET A 43 -6.02 10.92 -9.55
C MET A 43 -7.27 10.65 -8.72
N LEU A 44 -7.63 9.38 -8.51
CA LEU A 44 -8.95 8.98 -8.03
C LEU A 44 -8.91 8.03 -6.82
N GLY A 45 -7.74 7.54 -6.44
CA GLY A 45 -7.63 6.47 -5.44
C GLY A 45 -8.16 5.11 -5.95
N ASP A 46 -8.23 4.93 -7.28
CA ASP A 46 -8.76 3.72 -7.92
C ASP A 46 -7.68 2.64 -7.98
N GLY A 47 -7.66 1.81 -6.95
CA GLY A 47 -6.71 0.73 -6.78
C GLY A 47 -6.81 0.06 -5.43
N VAL A 48 -6.07 -1.02 -5.27
CA VAL A 48 -6.01 -1.86 -4.07
C VAL A 48 -4.57 -2.07 -3.64
N TRP A 49 -4.36 -2.39 -2.36
CA TRP A 49 -3.02 -2.59 -1.83
C TRP A 49 -3.00 -3.59 -0.69
N GLU A 50 -1.84 -4.17 -0.44
CA GLU A 50 -1.55 -5.00 0.74
C GLU A 50 -0.26 -4.58 1.43
N GLY A 51 -0.22 -4.84 2.73
CA GLY A 51 0.97 -4.68 3.55
C GLY A 51 1.41 -6.03 4.10
N LEU A 52 2.61 -6.48 3.74
CA LEU A 52 3.15 -7.76 4.15
C LEU A 52 4.40 -7.58 5.00
N ARG A 53 4.60 -8.47 5.96
CA ARG A 53 5.79 -8.50 6.81
C ARG A 53 6.70 -9.66 6.42
N LEU A 54 8.01 -9.40 6.44
CA LEU A 54 9.04 -10.40 6.23
C LEU A 54 9.80 -10.66 7.52
N TYR A 55 9.85 -11.94 7.92
CA TYR A 55 10.60 -12.44 9.06
C TYR A 55 11.41 -13.66 8.67
N ASN A 56 12.73 -13.61 8.80
CA ASN A 56 13.63 -14.75 8.51
C ASN A 56 13.37 -15.40 7.15
N ASN A 57 13.27 -14.59 6.10
CA ASN A 57 12.93 -14.98 4.73
C ASN A 57 11.52 -15.58 4.54
N ILE A 58 10.64 -15.47 5.53
CA ILE A 58 9.25 -15.94 5.46
C ILE A 58 8.32 -14.75 5.42
N TRP A 59 7.49 -14.67 4.39
CA TRP A 59 6.39 -13.72 4.28
C TRP A 59 5.23 -14.16 5.16
N ALA A 60 4.93 -13.39 6.19
CA ALA A 60 3.85 -13.70 7.12
C ALA A 60 2.49 -13.62 6.41
N PHE A 61 1.72 -14.72 6.47
CA PHE A 61 0.37 -14.82 5.87
C PHE A 61 0.32 -14.43 4.38
N CYS A 62 1.36 -14.85 3.61
CA CYS A 62 1.51 -14.44 2.22
C CYS A 62 0.27 -14.77 1.38
N ASP A 63 -0.18 -16.01 1.45
CA ASP A 63 -1.29 -16.50 0.63
C ASP A 63 -2.59 -15.76 0.97
N GLU A 64 -2.88 -15.54 2.26
CA GLU A 64 -4.07 -14.81 2.71
C GLU A 64 -4.05 -13.34 2.27
N HIS A 65 -2.88 -12.69 2.28
CA HIS A 65 -2.73 -11.33 1.79
C HIS A 65 -2.93 -11.25 0.27
N ILE A 66 -2.36 -12.19 -0.48
CA ILE A 66 -2.49 -12.23 -1.93
C ILE A 66 -3.93 -12.58 -2.33
N ASP A 67 -4.57 -13.53 -1.64
CA ASP A 67 -5.98 -13.87 -1.86
C ASP A 67 -6.88 -12.64 -1.66
N ARG A 68 -6.71 -11.91 -0.56
CA ARG A 68 -7.47 -10.69 -0.27
C ARG A 68 -7.21 -9.58 -1.29
N LEU A 69 -5.97 -9.45 -1.79
CA LEU A 69 -5.64 -8.50 -2.86
C LEU A 69 -6.44 -8.79 -4.12
N PHE A 70 -6.49 -10.07 -4.54
CA PHE A 70 -7.24 -10.47 -5.74
C PHE A 70 -8.75 -10.36 -5.53
N GLU A 71 -9.28 -10.70 -4.35
CA GLU A 71 -10.67 -10.47 -4.00
C GLU A 71 -11.03 -8.98 -4.06
N ALA A 72 -10.15 -8.12 -3.54
CA ALA A 72 -10.35 -6.67 -3.57
C ALA A 72 -10.29 -6.11 -5.01
N ALA A 73 -9.38 -6.60 -5.84
CA ALA A 73 -9.30 -6.22 -7.26
C ALA A 73 -10.56 -6.65 -8.02
N LEU A 74 -11.03 -7.88 -7.79
CA LEU A 74 -12.28 -8.39 -8.37
C LEU A 74 -13.49 -7.53 -7.96
N ALA A 75 -13.57 -7.12 -6.69
CA ALA A 75 -14.67 -6.32 -6.16
C ALA A 75 -14.80 -4.93 -6.82
N ILE A 76 -13.72 -4.40 -7.40
CA ILE A 76 -13.72 -3.14 -8.16
C ILE A 76 -13.54 -3.35 -9.65
N ASP A 77 -13.70 -4.57 -10.14
CA ASP A 77 -13.54 -4.94 -11.56
C ASP A 77 -12.19 -4.45 -12.13
N LEU A 78 -11.10 -4.71 -11.39
CA LEU A 78 -9.74 -4.36 -11.76
C LEU A 78 -9.00 -5.62 -12.23
N ASP A 79 -8.63 -5.66 -13.51
CA ASP A 79 -7.73 -6.69 -14.03
C ASP A 79 -6.28 -6.33 -13.66
N ILE A 80 -5.65 -7.19 -12.87
CA ILE A 80 -4.25 -7.03 -12.46
C ILE A 80 -3.28 -7.32 -13.60
N GLY A 81 -3.68 -8.16 -14.57
CA GLY A 81 -2.83 -8.61 -15.68
C GLY A 81 -1.74 -9.61 -15.26
N LEU A 82 -1.72 -10.04 -14.01
CA LEU A 82 -0.83 -11.06 -13.44
C LEU A 82 -1.66 -12.08 -12.64
N ASN A 83 -1.18 -13.31 -12.57
CA ASN A 83 -1.74 -14.30 -11.64
C ASN A 83 -1.10 -14.16 -10.24
N LYS A 84 -1.62 -14.90 -9.25
CA LYS A 84 -1.15 -14.84 -7.86
C LYS A 84 0.33 -15.21 -7.72
N SER A 85 0.80 -16.24 -8.44
CA SER A 85 2.21 -16.64 -8.39
C SER A 85 3.12 -15.57 -8.99
N ASP A 86 2.72 -14.88 -10.06
CA ASP A 86 3.50 -13.80 -10.66
C ASP A 86 3.67 -12.62 -9.67
N VAL A 87 2.62 -12.32 -8.89
CA VAL A 87 2.68 -11.27 -7.87
C VAL A 87 3.59 -11.67 -6.72
N ILE A 88 3.56 -12.94 -6.29
CA ILE A 88 4.49 -13.47 -5.28
C ILE A 88 5.93 -13.42 -5.81
N ASP A 89 6.16 -13.80 -7.07
CA ASP A 89 7.49 -13.73 -7.69
C ASP A 89 8.02 -12.29 -7.76
N ALA A 90 7.13 -11.32 -8.06
CA ALA A 90 7.49 -9.91 -8.02
C ALA A 90 7.89 -9.44 -6.61
N LEU A 91 7.17 -9.91 -5.58
CA LEU A 91 7.50 -9.64 -4.18
C LEU A 91 8.86 -10.21 -3.79
N VAL A 92 9.11 -11.49 -4.12
CA VAL A 92 10.39 -12.17 -3.87
C VAL A 92 11.53 -11.52 -4.68
N LYS A 93 11.28 -11.12 -5.92
CA LYS A 93 12.25 -10.39 -6.74
C LYS A 93 12.65 -9.06 -6.07
N THR A 94 11.68 -8.32 -5.56
CA THR A 94 11.93 -7.05 -4.85
C THR A 94 12.72 -7.28 -3.57
N GLN A 95 12.36 -8.30 -2.80
CA GLN A 95 13.08 -8.73 -1.59
C GLN A 95 14.56 -9.01 -1.89
N LYS A 96 14.82 -9.86 -2.87
CA LYS A 96 16.19 -10.26 -3.25
C LYS A 96 17.01 -9.09 -3.77
N SER A 97 16.40 -8.21 -4.56
CA SER A 97 17.07 -7.03 -5.10
C SER A 97 17.51 -6.04 -4.01
N ASN A 98 16.79 -6.00 -2.88
CA ASN A 98 17.15 -5.19 -1.71
C ASN A 98 17.99 -5.93 -0.66
N GLY A 99 18.29 -7.21 -0.84
CA GLY A 99 19.01 -8.02 0.15
C GLY A 99 18.29 -8.11 1.50
N MET A 100 16.97 -8.00 1.52
CA MET A 100 16.18 -8.01 2.76
C MET A 100 15.81 -9.43 3.15
N GLU A 101 16.17 -9.85 4.35
CA GLU A 101 15.91 -11.21 4.85
C GLU A 101 15.00 -11.22 6.08
N ASN A 102 14.98 -10.13 6.86
CA ASN A 102 14.26 -10.06 8.12
C ASN A 102 13.83 -8.63 8.47
N ASN A 103 12.79 -8.52 9.30
CA ASN A 103 12.31 -7.24 9.80
C ASN A 103 12.08 -6.22 8.67
N ALA A 104 11.45 -6.65 7.60
CA ALA A 104 11.05 -5.78 6.50
C ALA A 104 9.52 -5.74 6.34
N HIS A 105 9.06 -4.67 5.75
CA HIS A 105 7.66 -4.45 5.39
C HIS A 105 7.58 -4.17 3.89
N ALA A 106 6.71 -4.88 3.20
CA ALA A 106 6.38 -4.61 1.81
C ALA A 106 5.01 -3.93 1.72
N ARG A 107 4.94 -2.87 0.93
CA ARG A 107 3.71 -2.26 0.47
C ARG A 107 3.53 -2.61 -1.01
N LEU A 108 2.61 -3.52 -1.28
CA LEU A 108 2.22 -3.94 -2.62
C LEU A 108 0.99 -3.13 -3.03
N MET A 109 1.11 -2.35 -4.09
CA MET A 109 0.06 -1.45 -4.59
C MET A 109 -0.26 -1.77 -6.04
N ILE A 110 -1.55 -1.82 -6.37
CA ILE A 110 -2.04 -2.04 -7.72
C ILE A 110 -3.13 -1.02 -8.02
N THR A 111 -2.92 -0.24 -9.06
CA THR A 111 -3.93 0.70 -9.56
C THR A 111 -4.47 0.23 -10.91
N ARG A 112 -5.59 0.79 -11.35
CA ARG A 112 -6.13 0.52 -12.70
C ARG A 112 -5.25 1.08 -13.83
N GLY A 113 -4.15 1.76 -13.50
CA GLY A 113 -3.18 2.29 -14.44
C GLY A 113 -3.56 3.64 -15.07
N PRO A 114 -2.80 4.06 -16.08
CA PRO A 114 -2.97 5.35 -16.71
C PRO A 114 -4.29 5.47 -17.47
N LYS A 115 -4.88 6.67 -17.47
CA LYS A 115 -6.13 7.01 -18.17
C LYS A 115 -5.87 7.94 -19.34
N LYS A 116 -6.67 7.80 -20.38
CA LYS A 116 -6.69 8.74 -21.53
C LYS A 116 -7.08 10.17 -21.14
N ARG A 117 -7.99 10.28 -20.15
CA ARG A 117 -8.58 11.53 -19.68
C ARG A 117 -8.85 11.45 -18.20
N PRO A 118 -8.83 12.57 -17.46
CA PRO A 118 -8.95 12.60 -16.00
C PRO A 118 -10.42 12.46 -15.53
N PHE A 119 -11.15 11.45 -16.03
CA PHE A 119 -12.53 11.17 -15.65
C PHE A 119 -12.65 9.79 -14.99
N GLN A 120 -13.73 9.59 -14.21
CA GLN A 120 -13.90 8.42 -13.36
C GLN A 120 -14.09 7.10 -14.11
N HIS A 121 -14.69 7.13 -15.33
CA HIS A 121 -15.10 5.92 -16.01
C HIS A 121 -13.95 4.93 -16.23
N PRO A 122 -14.06 3.66 -15.76
CA PRO A 122 -12.98 2.67 -15.84
C PRO A 122 -12.49 2.38 -17.26
N ALA A 123 -13.38 2.40 -18.25
CA ALA A 123 -13.05 2.18 -19.68
C ALA A 123 -12.09 3.23 -20.27
N LEU A 124 -11.77 4.30 -19.53
CA LEU A 124 -10.76 5.28 -19.95
C LEU A 124 -9.33 4.84 -19.57
N SER A 125 -9.16 3.77 -18.79
CA SER A 125 -7.85 3.23 -18.46
C SER A 125 -7.23 2.55 -19.69
N GLN A 126 -5.90 2.67 -19.81
CA GLN A 126 -5.09 2.15 -20.90
C GLN A 126 -3.87 1.43 -20.31
N ASP A 127 -3.20 0.64 -21.12
CA ASP A 127 -1.90 0.04 -20.82
C ASP A 127 -1.88 -0.91 -19.58
N GLY A 128 -3.05 -1.32 -19.09
CA GLY A 128 -3.18 -2.24 -17.96
C GLY A 128 -2.90 -1.62 -16.58
N ALA A 129 -2.84 -2.46 -15.56
CA ALA A 129 -2.62 -2.05 -14.19
C ALA A 129 -1.20 -1.50 -13.95
N THR A 130 -1.08 -0.53 -13.05
CA THR A 130 0.23 -0.13 -12.51
C THR A 130 0.49 -0.90 -11.22
N ILE A 131 1.60 -1.61 -11.16
CA ILE A 131 2.00 -2.44 -10.00
C ILE A 131 3.27 -1.87 -9.39
N VAL A 132 3.22 -1.53 -8.12
CA VAL A 132 4.35 -0.98 -7.35
C VAL A 132 4.55 -1.82 -6.10
N ILE A 133 5.79 -2.23 -5.82
CA ILE A 133 6.16 -2.85 -4.55
C ILE A 133 7.29 -2.04 -3.92
N ILE A 134 7.00 -1.45 -2.78
CA ILE A 134 7.96 -0.75 -1.94
C ILE A 134 8.30 -1.67 -0.78
N MET A 135 9.59 -1.96 -0.58
CA MET A 135 10.06 -2.68 0.60
C MET A 135 10.95 -1.78 1.44
N GLU A 136 10.73 -1.81 2.75
CA GLU A 136 11.50 -1.04 3.71
C GLU A 136 11.93 -1.91 4.88
N HIS A 137 13.13 -1.66 5.41
CA HIS A 137 13.52 -2.15 6.72
C HIS A 137 12.59 -1.54 7.76
N SER A 138 11.95 -2.36 8.56
CA SER A 138 10.95 -1.93 9.53
C SER A 138 10.91 -2.89 10.70
N ILE A 139 11.67 -2.58 11.75
CA ILE A 139 11.68 -3.37 12.98
C ILE A 139 10.34 -3.14 13.70
N PRO A 140 9.61 -4.21 14.09
CA PRO A 140 8.41 -4.07 14.88
C PRO A 140 8.73 -3.38 16.21
N LYS A 141 8.01 -2.33 16.55
CA LYS A 141 8.17 -1.66 17.84
C LYS A 141 7.64 -2.54 18.96
N ILE A 142 8.34 -2.54 20.09
CA ILE A 142 7.82 -3.13 21.32
C ILE A 142 6.52 -2.38 21.68
N PRO A 143 5.41 -3.11 21.96
CA PRO A 143 4.15 -2.48 22.33
C PRO A 143 4.35 -1.49 23.48
N ARG A 144 3.99 -0.24 23.26
CA ARG A 144 3.93 0.80 24.29
C ARG A 144 2.49 1.27 24.42
N PRO A 145 2.07 1.73 25.60
CA PRO A 145 0.76 2.39 25.72
C PRO A 145 0.63 3.51 24.69
N ILE A 146 -0.50 3.57 23.99
CA ILE A 146 -0.84 4.63 23.04
C ILE A 146 -2.08 5.36 23.52
N SER A 147 -2.16 6.64 23.22
CA SER A 147 -3.38 7.41 23.41
C SER A 147 -4.37 7.14 22.28
N LEU A 148 -5.65 7.03 22.63
CA LEU A 148 -6.74 6.85 21.68
C LEU A 148 -7.76 7.97 21.82
N ALA A 149 -8.27 8.45 20.70
CA ALA A 149 -9.39 9.37 20.69
C ALA A 149 -10.55 8.79 19.87
N THR A 150 -11.77 8.94 20.39
CA THR A 150 -12.97 8.72 19.58
C THR A 150 -13.22 9.95 18.73
N VAL A 151 -13.36 9.73 17.41
CA VAL A 151 -13.54 10.79 16.45
C VAL A 151 -14.88 10.63 15.72
N PRO A 152 -15.50 11.72 15.18
CA PRO A 152 -16.80 11.64 14.50
C PRO A 152 -16.75 10.95 13.13
N HIS A 153 -15.55 10.65 12.63
CA HIS A 153 -15.38 10.00 11.33
C HIS A 153 -15.72 8.51 11.41
N LEU A 154 -16.79 8.10 10.75
CA LEU A 154 -17.23 6.71 10.69
C LEU A 154 -16.63 6.00 9.48
N ARG A 155 -16.36 4.71 9.61
CA ARG A 155 -16.11 3.87 8.44
C ARG A 155 -17.40 3.75 7.64
N GLY A 156 -17.27 3.93 6.31
CA GLY A 156 -18.42 3.88 5.42
C GLY A 156 -19.13 2.52 5.42
N LEU A 157 -20.40 2.54 5.02
CA LEU A 157 -21.13 1.31 4.72
C LEU A 157 -20.53 0.66 3.45
N PRO A 158 -20.67 -0.68 3.27
CA PRO A 158 -20.18 -1.37 2.08
C PRO A 158 -20.67 -0.77 0.76
N MET A 159 -21.87 -0.17 0.74
CA MET A 159 -22.42 0.48 -0.44
C MET A 159 -21.78 1.82 -0.79
N THR A 160 -21.06 2.46 0.15
CA THR A 160 -20.31 3.71 -0.13
C THR A 160 -18.88 3.42 -0.48
N GLN A 161 -18.22 2.65 0.33
CA GLN A 161 -16.89 2.09 0.11
C GLN A 161 -16.72 0.93 1.10
N ASP A 162 -16.68 -0.29 0.59
CA ASP A 162 -16.57 -1.48 1.46
C ASP A 162 -15.29 -1.39 2.30
N PRO A 163 -15.39 -1.34 3.64
CA PRO A 163 -14.25 -1.25 4.53
C PRO A 163 -13.36 -2.51 4.52
N LYS A 164 -13.83 -3.64 3.96
CA LYS A 164 -13.00 -4.83 3.73
C LYS A 164 -11.93 -4.60 2.67
N LEU A 165 -12.19 -3.70 1.72
CA LEU A 165 -11.25 -3.44 0.64
C LEU A 165 -10.10 -2.56 1.14
N ASN A 166 -8.87 -3.03 0.96
CA ASN A 166 -7.69 -2.21 1.09
C ASN A 166 -7.54 -1.31 -0.15
N SER A 167 -8.47 -0.37 -0.31
CA SER A 167 -8.45 0.58 -1.41
C SER A 167 -7.41 1.70 -1.19
N HIS A 168 -6.89 2.27 -2.25
CA HIS A 168 -6.06 3.48 -2.24
C HIS A 168 -6.83 4.71 -1.72
N SER A 169 -8.15 4.72 -1.80
CA SER A 169 -9.01 5.80 -1.30
C SER A 169 -9.05 5.81 0.23
N LYS A 170 -8.09 6.48 0.86
CA LYS A 170 -7.90 6.51 2.32
C LYS A 170 -8.26 7.86 2.96
N LEU A 171 -8.90 8.77 2.24
CA LEU A 171 -9.19 10.11 2.74
C LEU A 171 -9.94 10.10 4.07
N ASN A 172 -10.95 9.23 4.22
CA ASN A 172 -11.69 9.10 5.47
C ASN A 172 -10.79 8.68 6.66
N CYS A 173 -9.87 7.75 6.43
CA CYS A 173 -8.90 7.33 7.46
C CYS A 173 -7.92 8.46 7.81
N ILE A 174 -7.49 9.23 6.81
CA ILE A 174 -6.59 10.38 7.02
C ILE A 174 -7.29 11.46 7.85
N LEU A 175 -8.55 11.77 7.55
CA LEU A 175 -9.35 12.74 8.32
C LEU A 175 -9.54 12.29 9.78
N ALA A 176 -9.75 10.99 9.99
CA ALA A 176 -9.83 10.42 11.34
C ALA A 176 -8.50 10.57 12.10
N CYS A 177 -7.35 10.29 11.45
CA CYS A 177 -6.02 10.49 12.05
C CYS A 177 -5.79 11.96 12.42
N ILE A 178 -6.11 12.90 11.51
CA ILE A 178 -5.99 14.36 11.77
C ILE A 178 -6.84 14.77 12.97
N ALA A 179 -8.07 14.27 13.07
CA ALA A 179 -8.94 14.57 14.20
C ALA A 179 -8.41 14.00 15.53
N ALA A 180 -7.88 12.78 15.52
CA ALA A 180 -7.27 12.16 16.69
C ALA A 180 -6.04 12.94 17.17
N GLU A 181 -5.14 13.31 16.24
CA GLU A 181 -3.97 14.14 16.57
C GLU A 181 -4.36 15.49 17.18
N LYS A 182 -5.36 16.17 16.62
CA LYS A 182 -5.89 17.43 17.18
C LYS A 182 -6.51 17.25 18.57
N ALA A 183 -6.98 16.05 18.90
CA ALA A 183 -7.49 15.69 20.22
C ALA A 183 -6.38 15.25 21.21
N GLY A 184 -5.11 15.22 20.78
CA GLY A 184 -3.97 14.86 21.62
C GLY A 184 -3.72 13.34 21.75
N ALA A 185 -4.19 12.56 20.79
CA ALA A 185 -3.98 11.11 20.74
C ALA A 185 -2.90 10.71 19.72
#